data_f533d208fdb171d7e72d311682157161
#
_entry.id   f533d208fdb171d7e72d311682157161
#
_cell.length_a   1.000
_cell.length_b   1.000
_cell.length_c   1.000
_cell.angle_alpha   90.00
_cell.angle_beta   90.00
_cell.angle_gamma   90.00
#
_symmetry.space_group_name_H-M   'P 1'
#
loop_
_entity.id
_entity.type
_entity.pdbx_description
1 polymer ?
#
loop_
_entity_poly.entity_id
_entity_poly.type
_entity_poly.pdbx_seq_one_letter_code
_entity_poly.pdbx_strand_id
1 'polypeptide(L)'
;MIEVTLYTRSDCHLCEATQKYLEELQTSIPHKLRIIDVDSDTKLKNLYGFNVPVVTVGPYKLSAPIEKKDLEISLLAVQHSHAQERKLDKEIEEGKLLIPVNWTKSDSFSHWLSKHYLAIFTILVFLYVSVPFLAPVLMEAGAVGPATAIYRVYGFVCHQFAFRSWFLFGEQAVYPRVEAHLANLLSYQQATGLNGADLLSARAFLGNAQLGYKVALCERDVAIYGGILLFGILFGIFRRRVKPIHWLVWILIGIVPIGLDGFSQLISQLPFNLLPLRESTPLLRTVTGFLFGFITAWFGYPYVEESMVENKKFLEVKLTQALKWAASKKT
;
A
#
# COMPACT_ATOMS: atom_id res chain seq x y z
N MET A 1 7.83 7.34 -32.69
CA MET A 1 6.73 7.28 -33.66
C MET A 1 5.49 7.82 -32.95
N ILE A 2 4.72 8.69 -33.59
CA ILE A 2 3.51 9.29 -32.98
C ILE A 2 2.43 8.20 -32.91
N GLU A 3 1.82 8.00 -31.74
CA GLU A 3 0.67 7.13 -31.59
C GLU A 3 -0.62 7.94 -31.71
N VAL A 4 -1.51 7.46 -32.58
CA VAL A 4 -2.83 8.05 -32.82
C VAL A 4 -3.89 7.01 -32.52
N THR A 5 -4.86 7.35 -31.69
CA THR A 5 -5.99 6.47 -31.41
C THR A 5 -7.27 7.10 -31.96
N LEU A 6 -7.93 6.37 -32.84
CA LEU A 6 -9.26 6.69 -33.35
C LEU A 6 -10.31 5.83 -32.64
N TYR A 7 -11.19 6.47 -31.91
CA TYR A 7 -12.39 5.86 -31.34
C TYR A 7 -13.53 5.98 -32.36
N THR A 8 -14.03 4.84 -32.77
CA THR A 8 -15.02 4.70 -33.87
C THR A 8 -16.19 3.83 -33.47
N ARG A 9 -17.18 3.73 -34.33
CA ARG A 9 -18.33 2.83 -34.20
C ARG A 9 -18.66 2.27 -35.57
N SER A 10 -19.29 1.09 -35.61
CA SER A 10 -19.88 0.53 -36.82
C SER A 10 -20.96 1.49 -37.41
N ASP A 11 -21.05 1.54 -38.72
CA ASP A 11 -22.00 2.39 -39.48
C ASP A 11 -21.84 3.90 -39.18
N CYS A 12 -20.63 4.38 -38.96
CA CYS A 12 -20.33 5.79 -38.69
C CYS A 12 -19.60 6.44 -39.88
N HIS A 13 -20.35 7.07 -40.78
CA HIS A 13 -19.81 7.75 -41.96
C HIS A 13 -18.71 8.81 -41.64
N LEU A 14 -18.88 9.57 -40.56
CA LEU A 14 -17.87 10.55 -40.12
C LEU A 14 -16.58 9.86 -39.64
N CYS A 15 -16.69 8.66 -39.03
CA CYS A 15 -15.56 7.88 -38.61
C CYS A 15 -14.74 7.34 -39.77
N GLU A 16 -15.40 6.86 -40.83
CA GLU A 16 -14.75 6.40 -42.05
C GLU A 16 -14.00 7.54 -42.73
N ALA A 17 -14.63 8.72 -42.83
CA ALA A 17 -13.98 9.90 -43.40
C ALA A 17 -12.73 10.30 -42.58
N THR A 18 -12.81 10.26 -41.23
CA THR A 18 -11.69 10.59 -40.35
C THR A 18 -10.56 9.56 -40.47
N GLN A 19 -10.91 8.28 -40.57
CA GLN A 19 -9.90 7.22 -40.77
C GLN A 19 -9.17 7.44 -42.08
N LYS A 20 -9.88 7.71 -43.16
CA LYS A 20 -9.29 8.00 -44.47
C LYS A 20 -8.34 9.20 -44.44
N TYR A 21 -8.69 10.28 -43.73
CA TYR A 21 -7.80 11.43 -43.53
C TYR A 21 -6.50 11.04 -42.78
N LEU A 22 -6.60 10.22 -41.75
CA LEU A 22 -5.42 9.73 -41.02
C LEU A 22 -4.55 8.85 -41.93
N GLU A 23 -5.13 7.95 -42.70
CA GLU A 23 -4.38 7.10 -43.63
C GLU A 23 -3.68 7.92 -44.72
N GLU A 24 -4.32 8.94 -45.27
CA GLU A 24 -3.73 9.89 -46.24
C GLU A 24 -2.56 10.67 -45.62
N LEU A 25 -2.72 11.12 -44.36
CA LEU A 25 -1.67 11.86 -43.63
C LEU A 25 -0.48 10.99 -43.22
N GLN A 26 -0.65 9.67 -43.19
CA GLN A 26 0.41 8.74 -42.77
C GLN A 26 1.63 8.80 -43.70
N THR A 27 1.43 9.14 -44.99
CA THR A 27 2.51 9.29 -45.94
C THR A 27 3.35 10.54 -45.70
N SER A 28 2.71 11.65 -45.29
CA SER A 28 3.40 12.93 -45.02
C SER A 28 3.88 13.06 -43.59
N ILE A 29 3.12 12.54 -42.62
CA ILE A 29 3.43 12.58 -41.19
C ILE A 29 3.35 11.16 -40.63
N PRO A 30 4.48 10.41 -40.56
CA PRO A 30 4.49 9.03 -40.10
C PRO A 30 3.97 8.87 -38.67
N HIS A 31 2.88 8.13 -38.52
CA HIS A 31 2.25 7.83 -37.22
C HIS A 31 1.70 6.40 -37.20
N LYS A 32 1.46 5.87 -36.00
CA LYS A 32 0.85 4.55 -35.80
C LYS A 32 -0.60 4.74 -35.42
N LEU A 33 -1.50 4.37 -36.32
CA LEU A 33 -2.93 4.42 -36.11
C LEU A 33 -3.42 3.18 -35.34
N ARG A 34 -4.13 3.42 -34.24
CA ARG A 34 -4.86 2.42 -33.47
C ARG A 34 -6.35 2.74 -33.55
N ILE A 35 -7.14 1.80 -34.05
CA ILE A 35 -8.59 1.95 -34.15
C ILE A 35 -9.25 1.16 -33.02
N ILE A 36 -10.17 1.80 -32.30
CA ILE A 36 -10.90 1.19 -31.19
C ILE A 36 -12.39 1.41 -31.41
N ASP A 37 -13.13 0.31 -31.48
CA ASP A 37 -14.60 0.34 -31.52
C ASP A 37 -15.14 0.62 -30.12
N VAL A 38 -15.88 1.72 -29.93
CA VAL A 38 -16.44 2.13 -28.65
C VAL A 38 -17.56 1.23 -28.17
N ASP A 39 -18.22 0.49 -29.06
CA ASP A 39 -19.28 -0.45 -28.69
C ASP A 39 -18.73 -1.78 -28.11
N SER A 40 -17.44 -2.03 -28.27
CA SER A 40 -16.76 -3.21 -27.71
C SER A 40 -16.54 -3.14 -26.17
N ASP A 41 -16.62 -1.93 -25.58
CA ASP A 41 -16.42 -1.71 -24.14
C ASP A 41 -17.48 -0.74 -23.59
N THR A 42 -18.23 -1.16 -22.57
CA THR A 42 -19.29 -0.37 -21.92
C THR A 42 -18.79 0.99 -21.39
N LYS A 43 -17.54 1.06 -20.92
CA LYS A 43 -16.95 2.32 -20.42
C LYS A 43 -16.67 3.28 -21.59
N LEU A 44 -16.11 2.77 -22.67
CA LEU A 44 -15.85 3.57 -23.88
C LEU A 44 -17.16 4.03 -24.53
N LYS A 45 -18.17 3.18 -24.55
CA LYS A 45 -19.51 3.53 -25.02
C LYS A 45 -20.13 4.67 -24.22
N ASN A 46 -20.01 4.66 -22.90
CA ASN A 46 -20.50 5.73 -22.05
C ASN A 46 -19.72 7.05 -22.22
N LEU A 47 -18.39 6.96 -22.48
CA LEU A 47 -17.54 8.13 -22.64
C LEU A 47 -17.65 8.79 -24.03
N TYR A 48 -17.75 7.99 -25.08
CA TYR A 48 -17.60 8.47 -26.47
C TYR A 48 -18.76 8.12 -27.38
N GLY A 49 -19.71 7.29 -26.95
CA GLY A 49 -20.75 6.72 -27.81
C GLY A 49 -21.62 7.72 -28.56
N PHE A 50 -21.76 8.96 -28.07
CA PHE A 50 -22.49 10.03 -28.75
C PHE A 50 -21.60 11.02 -29.49
N ASN A 51 -20.28 10.93 -29.36
CA ASN A 51 -19.34 11.94 -29.87
C ASN A 51 -18.31 11.36 -30.87
N VAL A 52 -18.51 10.13 -31.34
CA VAL A 52 -17.62 9.54 -32.36
C VAL A 52 -17.72 10.27 -33.70
N PRO A 53 -16.62 10.40 -34.44
CA PRO A 53 -15.25 10.00 -34.15
C PRO A 53 -14.58 10.85 -33.08
N VAL A 54 -13.77 10.21 -32.25
CA VAL A 54 -12.85 10.90 -31.37
C VAL A 54 -11.43 10.47 -31.71
N VAL A 55 -10.53 11.43 -31.91
CA VAL A 55 -9.13 11.15 -32.22
C VAL A 55 -8.26 11.71 -31.09
N THR A 56 -7.34 10.88 -30.57
CA THR A 56 -6.32 11.32 -29.63
C THR A 56 -4.94 11.24 -30.25
N VAL A 57 -4.19 12.35 -30.19
CA VAL A 57 -2.82 12.50 -30.71
C VAL A 57 -1.98 13.15 -29.63
N GLY A 58 -1.21 12.36 -28.89
CA GLY A 58 -0.47 12.88 -27.71
C GLY A 58 -1.42 13.56 -26.71
N PRO A 59 -1.18 14.84 -26.36
CA PRO A 59 -2.05 15.59 -25.44
C PRO A 59 -3.34 16.11 -26.09
N TYR A 60 -3.47 16.01 -27.42
CA TYR A 60 -4.61 16.56 -28.15
C TYR A 60 -5.73 15.54 -28.28
N LYS A 61 -6.95 16.01 -28.06
CA LYS A 61 -8.19 15.25 -28.27
C LYS A 61 -9.11 16.03 -29.17
N LEU A 62 -9.44 15.45 -30.34
CA LEU A 62 -10.36 15.98 -31.32
C LEU A 62 -11.67 15.19 -31.28
N SER A 63 -12.79 15.88 -31.39
CA SER A 63 -14.15 15.29 -31.47
C SER A 63 -14.89 15.80 -32.69
N ALA A 64 -15.85 15.01 -33.18
CA ALA A 64 -16.63 15.37 -34.35
C ALA A 64 -17.28 16.77 -34.27
N PRO A 65 -17.33 17.52 -35.38
CA PRO A 65 -16.79 17.22 -36.71
C PRO A 65 -15.28 17.44 -36.77
N ILE A 66 -14.51 16.50 -37.36
CA ILE A 66 -13.05 16.58 -37.48
C ILE A 66 -12.68 16.84 -38.94
N GLU A 67 -12.00 17.95 -39.21
CA GLU A 67 -11.45 18.26 -40.51
C GLU A 67 -10.04 17.69 -40.67
N LYS A 68 -9.64 17.41 -41.92
CA LYS A 68 -8.29 16.94 -42.23
C LYS A 68 -7.21 17.88 -41.72
N LYS A 69 -7.47 19.21 -41.77
CA LYS A 69 -6.57 20.25 -41.29
C LYS A 69 -6.33 20.18 -39.78
N ASP A 70 -7.35 19.85 -39.00
CA ASP A 70 -7.20 19.72 -37.51
C ASP A 70 -6.31 18.55 -37.13
N LEU A 71 -6.45 17.43 -37.84
CA LEU A 71 -5.58 16.26 -37.70
C LEU A 71 -4.15 16.56 -38.08
N GLU A 72 -3.94 17.25 -39.20
CA GLU A 72 -2.63 17.67 -39.67
C GLU A 72 -1.94 18.60 -38.67
N ILE A 73 -2.63 19.62 -38.16
CA ILE A 73 -2.09 20.54 -37.14
C ILE A 73 -1.71 19.79 -35.86
N SER A 74 -2.57 18.90 -35.39
CA SER A 74 -2.33 18.13 -34.17
C SER A 74 -1.14 17.17 -34.31
N LEU A 75 -1.03 16.50 -35.44
CA LEU A 75 0.09 15.61 -35.78
C LEU A 75 1.41 16.38 -35.89
N LEU A 76 1.41 17.51 -36.59
CA LEU A 76 2.58 18.39 -36.70
C LEU A 76 3.01 18.95 -35.35
N ALA A 77 2.07 19.35 -34.51
CA ALA A 77 2.37 19.86 -33.19
C ALA A 77 3.08 18.81 -32.32
N VAL A 78 2.60 17.55 -32.33
CA VAL A 78 3.25 16.45 -31.60
C VAL A 78 4.59 16.07 -32.22
N GLN A 79 4.70 16.08 -33.54
CA GLN A 79 5.97 15.84 -34.24
C GLN A 79 7.04 16.87 -33.86
N HIS A 80 6.68 18.15 -33.87
CA HIS A 80 7.54 19.26 -33.43
C HIS A 80 7.97 19.15 -31.96
N SER A 81 7.01 18.85 -31.07
CA SER A 81 7.31 18.65 -29.65
C SER A 81 8.33 17.52 -29.45
N HIS A 82 8.12 16.36 -30.07
CA HIS A 82 9.06 15.24 -29.96
C HIS A 82 10.43 15.49 -30.62
N ALA A 83 10.47 16.33 -31.67
CA ALA A 83 11.74 16.73 -32.28
C ALA A 83 12.51 17.68 -31.37
N GLN A 84 11.80 18.62 -30.76
CA GLN A 84 12.38 19.60 -29.84
C GLN A 84 12.88 18.93 -28.54
N GLU A 85 12.11 17.99 -27.97
CA GLU A 85 12.53 17.21 -26.81
C GLU A 85 13.81 16.41 -27.13
N ARG A 86 13.84 15.70 -28.27
CA ARG A 86 15.04 14.94 -28.68
C ARG A 86 16.27 15.81 -28.91
N LYS A 87 16.07 17.03 -29.43
CA LYS A 87 17.16 17.99 -29.61
C LYS A 87 17.68 18.48 -28.27
N LEU A 88 16.76 18.80 -27.36
CA LEU A 88 17.09 19.24 -26.01
C LEU A 88 17.82 18.14 -25.23
N ASP A 89 17.33 16.89 -25.30
CA ASP A 89 17.97 15.75 -24.65
C ASP A 89 19.40 15.53 -25.18
N LYS A 90 19.61 15.64 -26.49
CA LYS A 90 20.94 15.55 -27.07
C LYS A 90 21.87 16.69 -26.63
N GLU A 91 21.38 17.92 -26.58
CA GLU A 91 22.16 19.07 -26.12
C GLU A 91 22.51 18.96 -24.62
N ILE A 92 21.64 18.32 -23.82
CA ILE A 92 21.91 17.99 -22.41
C ILE A 92 22.91 16.85 -22.29
N GLU A 93 22.77 15.78 -23.07
CA GLU A 93 23.70 14.64 -23.10
C GLU A 93 25.11 15.06 -23.57
N GLU A 94 25.19 15.90 -24.58
CA GLU A 94 26.44 16.46 -25.10
C GLU A 94 27.05 17.54 -24.19
N GLY A 95 26.37 17.89 -23.10
CA GLY A 95 26.82 18.91 -22.15
C GLY A 95 26.83 20.35 -22.71
N LYS A 96 26.19 20.57 -23.86
CA LYS A 96 26.06 21.90 -24.49
C LYS A 96 25.04 22.78 -23.80
N LEU A 97 24.02 22.19 -23.22
CA LEU A 97 22.99 22.88 -22.45
C LEU A 97 23.04 22.43 -20.98
N LEU A 98 23.57 23.26 -20.13
CA LEU A 98 23.56 23.06 -18.69
C LEU A 98 22.35 23.79 -18.12
N ILE A 99 21.31 23.02 -17.78
CA ILE A 99 20.15 23.57 -17.07
C ILE A 99 20.57 23.91 -15.64
N PRO A 100 20.28 25.10 -15.12
CA PRO A 100 20.55 25.46 -13.73
C PRO A 100 19.71 24.56 -12.81
N VAL A 101 20.30 23.52 -12.29
CA VAL A 101 19.65 22.59 -11.37
C VAL A 101 20.21 22.82 -9.98
N ASN A 102 19.35 23.24 -9.06
CA ASN A 102 19.72 23.40 -7.66
C ASN A 102 19.44 22.10 -6.90
N TRP A 103 20.49 21.57 -6.26
CA TRP A 103 20.34 20.46 -5.30
C TRP A 103 19.94 21.02 -3.93
N THR A 104 18.77 20.63 -3.43
CA THR A 104 18.20 21.14 -2.19
C THR A 104 18.42 20.16 -1.01
N LYS A 105 18.19 20.64 0.22
CA LYS A 105 18.16 19.77 1.40
C LYS A 105 17.04 18.71 1.32
N SER A 106 15.92 19.08 0.70
CA SER A 106 14.80 18.16 0.45
C SER A 106 15.20 17.03 -0.50
N ASP A 107 15.97 17.33 -1.57
CA ASP A 107 16.48 16.32 -2.48
C ASP A 107 17.41 15.33 -1.75
N SER A 108 18.30 15.86 -0.89
CA SER A 108 19.21 15.05 -0.07
C SER A 108 18.44 14.12 0.88
N PHE A 109 17.41 14.62 1.55
CA PHE A 109 16.56 13.82 2.43
C PHE A 109 15.79 12.75 1.65
N SER A 110 15.16 13.12 0.53
CA SER A 110 14.41 12.20 -0.33
C SER A 110 15.30 11.09 -0.90
N HIS A 111 16.53 11.42 -1.31
CA HIS A 111 17.52 10.45 -1.78
C HIS A 111 17.97 9.51 -0.66
N TRP A 112 18.22 10.03 0.54
CA TRP A 112 18.54 9.22 1.72
C TRP A 112 17.38 8.30 2.10
N LEU A 113 16.15 8.83 2.12
CA LEU A 113 14.94 8.06 2.42
C LEU A 113 14.74 6.92 1.41
N SER A 114 14.91 7.17 0.11
CA SER A 114 14.79 6.15 -0.94
C SER A 114 15.80 5.01 -0.78
N LYS A 115 16.94 5.26 -0.16
CA LYS A 115 17.93 4.21 0.16
C LYS A 115 17.58 3.40 1.41
N HIS A 116 17.02 4.07 2.44
CA HIS A 116 16.93 3.52 3.79
C HIS A 116 15.49 3.22 4.23
N TYR A 117 14.47 3.49 3.40
CA TYR A 117 13.06 3.38 3.77
C TYR A 117 12.71 2.00 4.36
N LEU A 118 13.24 0.90 3.77
CA LEU A 118 12.96 -0.46 4.25
C LEU A 118 13.52 -0.68 5.66
N ALA A 119 14.74 -0.22 5.93
CA ALA A 119 15.34 -0.32 7.26
C ALA A 119 14.54 0.50 8.27
N ILE A 120 14.13 1.71 7.90
CA ILE A 120 13.31 2.59 8.74
C ILE A 120 11.98 1.91 9.07
N PHE A 121 11.26 1.41 8.07
CA PHE A 121 9.99 0.71 8.29
C PHE A 121 10.17 -0.53 9.17
N THR A 122 11.18 -1.35 8.88
CA THR A 122 11.45 -2.56 9.65
C THR A 122 11.78 -2.23 11.11
N ILE A 123 12.60 -1.20 11.38
CA ILE A 123 12.93 -0.77 12.73
C ILE A 123 11.70 -0.21 13.46
N LEU A 124 10.88 0.60 12.78
CA LEU A 124 9.66 1.15 13.38
C LEU A 124 8.67 0.04 13.76
N VAL A 125 8.45 -0.93 12.87
CA VAL A 125 7.57 -2.07 13.15
C VAL A 125 8.15 -2.95 14.24
N PHE A 126 9.47 -3.19 14.25
CA PHE A 126 10.16 -3.93 15.31
C PHE A 126 9.97 -3.27 16.67
N LEU A 127 10.19 -1.97 16.77
CA LEU A 127 9.98 -1.23 18.03
C LEU A 127 8.51 -1.26 18.45
N TYR A 128 7.59 -1.09 17.50
CA TYR A 128 6.15 -1.13 17.75
C TYR A 128 5.70 -2.47 18.35
N VAL A 129 6.22 -3.59 17.85
CA VAL A 129 5.90 -4.93 18.37
C VAL A 129 6.65 -5.28 19.64
N SER A 130 7.93 -4.89 19.75
CA SER A 130 8.79 -5.33 20.85
C SER A 130 8.55 -4.59 22.17
N VAL A 131 8.28 -3.28 22.10
CA VAL A 131 8.05 -2.46 23.31
C VAL A 131 6.87 -2.96 24.16
N PRO A 132 5.73 -3.43 23.62
CA PRO A 132 4.65 -4.03 24.40
C PRO A 132 5.07 -5.25 25.25
N PHE A 133 6.05 -6.03 24.79
CA PHE A 133 6.59 -7.17 25.55
C PHE A 133 7.47 -6.73 26.71
N LEU A 134 8.01 -5.52 26.67
CA LEU A 134 8.77 -4.96 27.78
C LEU A 134 7.85 -4.64 28.98
N ALA A 135 6.57 -4.35 28.76
CA ALA A 135 5.64 -4.02 29.84
C ALA A 135 5.51 -5.15 30.90
N PRO A 136 5.19 -6.41 30.53
CA PRO A 136 5.15 -7.52 31.49
C PRO A 136 6.52 -7.80 32.14
N VAL A 137 7.63 -7.63 31.41
CA VAL A 137 8.99 -7.79 31.98
C VAL A 137 9.27 -6.75 33.08
N LEU A 138 8.88 -5.49 32.84
CA LEU A 138 9.01 -4.43 33.84
C LEU A 138 8.09 -4.63 35.05
N MET A 139 6.87 -5.16 34.83
CA MET A 139 5.94 -5.51 35.92
C MET A 139 6.56 -6.59 36.83
N GLU A 140 7.08 -7.67 36.22
CA GLU A 140 7.74 -8.76 36.95
C GLU A 140 8.98 -8.28 37.72
N ALA A 141 9.74 -7.35 37.16
CA ALA A 141 10.90 -6.72 37.79
C ALA A 141 10.54 -5.67 38.85
N GLY A 142 9.23 -5.44 39.13
CA GLY A 142 8.76 -4.43 40.10
C GLY A 142 8.83 -2.99 39.63
N ALA A 143 9.18 -2.74 38.36
CA ALA A 143 9.25 -1.41 37.77
C ALA A 143 7.87 -0.96 37.24
N VAL A 144 6.91 -0.82 38.15
CA VAL A 144 5.46 -0.57 37.83
C VAL A 144 5.24 0.74 37.07
N GLY A 145 5.99 1.80 37.44
CA GLY A 145 5.82 3.13 36.79
C GLY A 145 6.08 3.09 35.26
N PRO A 146 7.28 2.69 34.80
CA PRO A 146 7.58 2.52 33.37
C PRO A 146 6.66 1.54 32.67
N ALA A 147 6.31 0.40 33.30
CA ALA A 147 5.38 -0.56 32.73
C ALA A 147 4.01 0.08 32.46
N THR A 148 3.46 0.79 33.44
CA THR A 148 2.17 1.49 33.32
C THR A 148 2.20 2.55 32.22
N ALA A 149 3.33 3.24 32.03
CA ALA A 149 3.48 4.19 30.92
C ALA A 149 3.35 3.49 29.55
N ILE A 150 3.95 2.31 29.38
CA ILE A 150 3.82 1.51 28.15
C ILE A 150 2.35 1.11 27.95
N TYR A 151 1.67 0.53 28.95
CA TYR A 151 0.25 0.18 28.84
C TYR A 151 -0.61 1.39 28.48
N ARG A 152 -0.33 2.56 29.03
CA ARG A 152 -1.10 3.79 28.75
C ARG A 152 -0.89 4.24 27.31
N VAL A 153 0.37 4.28 26.83
CA VAL A 153 0.67 4.68 25.44
C VAL A 153 0.03 3.72 24.44
N TYR A 154 0.21 2.42 24.61
CA TYR A 154 -0.40 1.44 23.70
C TYR A 154 -1.92 1.32 23.88
N GLY A 155 -2.47 1.79 24.98
CA GLY A 155 -3.91 1.90 25.21
C GLY A 155 -4.64 2.88 24.27
N PHE A 156 -3.91 3.78 23.58
CA PHE A 156 -4.50 4.63 22.54
C PHE A 156 -4.69 3.90 21.20
N VAL A 157 -3.92 2.86 20.93
CA VAL A 157 -3.93 2.14 19.66
C VAL A 157 -4.51 0.72 19.76
N CYS A 158 -4.61 0.17 20.97
CA CYS A 158 -5.16 -1.16 21.23
C CYS A 158 -6.07 -1.15 22.47
N HIS A 159 -7.16 -1.90 22.42
CA HIS A 159 -8.09 -2.02 23.57
C HIS A 159 -7.45 -2.77 24.78
N GLN A 160 -6.44 -3.60 24.55
CA GLN A 160 -5.69 -4.34 25.58
C GLN A 160 -6.57 -5.18 26.53
N PHE A 161 -7.65 -5.80 26.01
CA PHE A 161 -8.45 -6.69 26.84
C PHE A 161 -7.62 -7.89 27.30
N ALA A 162 -7.65 -8.20 28.59
CA ALA A 162 -6.87 -9.28 29.18
C ALA A 162 -7.16 -10.62 28.51
N PHE A 163 -8.41 -10.91 28.17
CA PHE A 163 -8.82 -12.14 27.49
C PHE A 163 -8.47 -12.18 25.99
N ARG A 164 -7.74 -11.17 25.46
CA ARG A 164 -7.22 -11.08 24.08
C ARG A 164 -5.75 -10.73 24.03
N SER A 165 -5.06 -10.83 25.14
CA SER A 165 -3.62 -10.52 25.26
C SER A 165 -2.85 -11.74 25.70
N TRP A 166 -1.62 -11.86 25.27
CA TRP A 166 -0.70 -12.84 25.81
C TRP A 166 -0.22 -12.42 27.17
N PHE A 167 0.05 -13.40 28.03
CA PHE A 167 0.62 -13.23 29.36
C PHE A 167 2.00 -13.86 29.43
N LEU A 168 2.93 -13.19 30.11
CA LEU A 168 4.26 -13.70 30.41
C LEU A 168 4.39 -13.91 31.91
N PHE A 169 5.22 -14.88 32.29
CA PHE A 169 5.57 -15.21 33.68
C PHE A 169 4.43 -15.84 34.51
N GLY A 170 3.34 -16.26 33.88
CA GLY A 170 2.20 -16.90 34.52
C GLY A 170 2.06 -18.37 34.18
N GLU A 171 1.03 -19.02 34.75
CA GLU A 171 0.72 -20.44 34.52
C GLU A 171 0.28 -20.71 33.09
N GLN A 172 -0.36 -19.75 32.43
CA GLN A 172 -0.84 -19.85 31.05
C GLN A 172 -0.42 -18.63 30.24
N ALA A 173 -0.15 -18.86 28.96
CA ALA A 173 0.17 -17.77 28.05
C ALA A 173 -1.07 -16.94 27.62
N VAL A 174 -2.29 -17.48 27.82
CA VAL A 174 -3.55 -16.85 27.42
C VAL A 174 -4.67 -17.25 28.38
N TYR A 175 -5.59 -16.32 28.63
CA TYR A 175 -6.79 -16.52 29.45
C TYR A 175 -8.01 -16.09 28.61
N PRO A 176 -8.47 -16.96 27.66
CA PRO A 176 -9.60 -16.62 26.79
C PRO A 176 -10.92 -16.51 27.59
N ARG A 177 -11.93 -15.83 27.02
CA ARG A 177 -13.27 -15.86 27.59
C ARG A 177 -13.87 -17.27 27.52
N VAL A 178 -14.78 -17.56 28.43
CA VAL A 178 -15.48 -18.86 28.46
C VAL A 178 -16.20 -19.17 27.15
N GLU A 179 -16.67 -18.16 26.44
CA GLU A 179 -17.36 -18.20 25.16
C GLU A 179 -16.43 -18.63 23.98
N ALA A 180 -15.13 -18.75 24.22
CA ALA A 180 -14.19 -19.36 23.25
C ALA A 180 -14.21 -20.90 23.30
N HIS A 181 -14.87 -21.50 24.28
CA HIS A 181 -15.07 -22.96 24.45
C HIS A 181 -13.77 -23.78 24.40
N LEU A 182 -12.71 -23.31 25.03
CA LEU A 182 -11.42 -24.01 25.11
C LEU A 182 -11.32 -24.82 26.43
N ALA A 183 -11.49 -26.14 26.30
CA ALA A 183 -11.62 -27.03 27.46
C ALA A 183 -10.35 -27.20 28.32
N ASN A 184 -9.16 -26.99 27.74
CA ASN A 184 -7.87 -27.27 28.41
C ASN A 184 -7.18 -25.99 28.96
N LEU A 185 -7.88 -24.87 29.02
CA LEU A 185 -7.37 -23.59 29.51
C LEU A 185 -8.32 -23.01 30.55
N LEU A 186 -7.78 -22.43 31.61
CA LEU A 186 -8.58 -21.58 32.49
C LEU A 186 -9.07 -20.38 31.72
N SER A 187 -10.37 -20.14 31.76
CA SER A 187 -10.93 -18.93 31.17
C SER A 187 -10.56 -17.69 31.99
N TYR A 188 -10.69 -16.52 31.37
CA TYR A 188 -10.50 -15.25 32.04
C TYR A 188 -11.38 -15.12 33.29
N GLN A 189 -12.64 -15.54 33.20
CA GLN A 189 -13.60 -15.49 34.31
C GLN A 189 -13.16 -16.44 35.47
N GLN A 190 -12.69 -17.65 35.15
CA GLN A 190 -12.22 -18.60 36.14
C GLN A 190 -10.91 -18.17 36.80
N ALA A 191 -9.99 -17.61 36.03
CA ALA A 191 -8.68 -17.19 36.52
C ALA A 191 -8.73 -15.91 37.38
N THR A 192 -9.60 -14.96 37.01
CA THR A 192 -9.63 -13.63 37.64
C THR A 192 -10.83 -13.41 38.58
N GLY A 193 -11.90 -14.21 38.49
CA GLY A 193 -13.17 -13.98 39.15
C GLY A 193 -13.96 -12.77 38.57
N LEU A 194 -13.44 -12.12 37.52
CA LEU A 194 -14.07 -10.95 36.90
C LEU A 194 -15.08 -11.35 35.81
N ASN A 195 -16.09 -10.51 35.61
CA ASN A 195 -17.07 -10.73 34.55
C ASN A 195 -16.44 -10.46 33.17
N GLY A 196 -16.44 -11.46 32.27
CA GLY A 196 -15.94 -11.32 30.92
C GLY A 196 -16.70 -10.31 30.03
N ALA A 197 -17.92 -9.93 30.41
CA ALA A 197 -18.69 -8.90 29.74
C ALA A 197 -18.27 -7.46 30.15
N ASP A 198 -17.58 -7.31 31.30
CA ASP A 198 -17.05 -6.01 31.72
C ASP A 198 -15.73 -5.72 31.03
N LEU A 199 -15.85 -4.96 29.93
CA LEU A 199 -14.70 -4.58 29.11
C LEU A 199 -13.75 -3.62 29.81
N LEU A 200 -14.24 -2.78 30.71
CA LEU A 200 -13.41 -1.82 31.45
C LEU A 200 -12.52 -2.57 32.44
N SER A 201 -13.08 -3.47 33.24
CA SER A 201 -12.31 -4.33 34.12
C SER A 201 -11.31 -5.21 33.39
N ALA A 202 -11.71 -5.78 32.23
CA ALA A 202 -10.82 -6.58 31.40
C ALA A 202 -9.65 -5.74 30.81
N ARG A 203 -9.90 -4.49 30.47
CA ARG A 203 -8.85 -3.56 30.05
C ARG A 203 -7.94 -3.16 31.19
N ALA A 204 -8.49 -2.87 32.36
CA ALA A 204 -7.73 -2.43 33.54
C ALA A 204 -6.88 -3.55 34.15
N PHE A 205 -7.27 -4.81 33.99
CA PHE A 205 -6.53 -5.95 34.54
C PHE A 205 -5.20 -6.12 33.81
N LEU A 206 -4.07 -5.88 34.50
CA LEU A 206 -2.72 -5.98 33.94
C LEU A 206 -2.08 -7.35 34.23
N GLY A 207 -2.62 -8.10 35.17
CA GLY A 207 -2.05 -9.37 35.63
C GLY A 207 -1.67 -9.32 37.11
N ASN A 208 -1.14 -10.42 37.60
CA ASN A 208 -0.58 -10.57 38.98
C ASN A 208 0.53 -11.63 38.93
N ALA A 209 1.17 -11.89 40.10
CA ALA A 209 2.29 -12.84 40.22
C ALA A 209 1.92 -14.28 39.84
N GLN A 210 0.65 -14.71 39.99
CA GLN A 210 0.21 -16.05 39.67
C GLN A 210 -0.15 -16.19 38.18
N LEU A 211 -0.94 -15.26 37.66
CA LEU A 211 -1.42 -15.31 36.27
C LEU A 211 -0.39 -14.75 35.27
N GLY A 212 0.69 -14.13 35.78
CA GLY A 212 1.61 -13.36 34.97
C GLY A 212 1.06 -11.99 34.58
N TYR A 213 1.78 -11.28 33.74
CA TYR A 213 1.42 -9.94 33.28
C TYR A 213 1.15 -9.93 31.76
N LYS A 214 0.09 -9.24 31.36
CA LYS A 214 -0.31 -9.19 29.95
C LYS A 214 0.66 -8.36 29.11
N VAL A 215 0.83 -8.75 27.85
CA VAL A 215 1.49 -7.92 26.82
C VAL A 215 0.61 -6.70 26.51
N ALA A 216 1.22 -5.54 26.33
CA ALA A 216 0.50 -4.27 26.10
C ALA A 216 -0.11 -4.12 24.69
N LEU A 217 -0.13 -5.18 23.91
CA LEU A 217 -0.85 -5.33 22.64
C LEU A 217 -1.68 -6.61 22.65
N CYS A 218 -2.80 -6.61 21.90
CA CYS A 218 -3.60 -7.83 21.77
C CYS A 218 -2.92 -8.86 20.84
N GLU A 219 -3.31 -10.13 20.97
CA GLU A 219 -2.81 -11.26 20.20
C GLU A 219 -2.84 -11.00 18.68
N ARG A 220 -3.94 -10.40 18.18
CA ARG A 220 -4.12 -10.12 16.75
C ARG A 220 -3.17 -9.04 16.27
N ASP A 221 -3.00 -7.94 17.01
CA ASP A 221 -2.10 -6.85 16.64
C ASP A 221 -0.64 -7.31 16.62
N VAL A 222 -0.23 -8.07 17.64
CA VAL A 222 1.12 -8.67 17.66
C VAL A 222 1.35 -9.56 16.45
N ALA A 223 0.36 -10.36 16.06
CA ALA A 223 0.47 -11.25 14.90
C ALA A 223 0.50 -10.46 13.57
N ILE A 224 -0.34 -9.44 13.40
CA ILE A 224 -0.36 -8.58 12.21
C ILE A 224 1.00 -7.92 12.00
N TYR A 225 1.47 -7.19 13.00
CA TYR A 225 2.74 -6.46 12.89
C TYR A 225 3.95 -7.39 12.90
N GLY A 226 3.86 -8.56 13.58
CA GLY A 226 4.84 -9.62 13.48
C GLY A 226 4.95 -10.19 12.07
N GLY A 227 3.83 -10.38 11.37
CA GLY A 227 3.79 -10.77 9.97
C GLY A 227 4.42 -9.72 9.03
N ILE A 228 4.10 -8.44 9.24
CA ILE A 228 4.71 -7.33 8.50
C ILE A 228 6.22 -7.28 8.73
N LEU A 229 6.65 -7.43 9.99
CA LEU A 229 8.06 -7.43 10.36
C LEU A 229 8.81 -8.57 9.68
N LEU A 230 8.27 -9.80 9.78
CA LEU A 230 8.88 -10.96 9.16
C LEU A 230 9.03 -10.79 7.64
N PHE A 231 7.96 -10.34 6.97
CA PHE A 231 8.05 -10.08 5.53
C PHE A 231 9.07 -8.98 5.22
N GLY A 232 9.12 -7.88 5.96
CA GLY A 232 10.10 -6.81 5.78
C GLY A 232 11.55 -7.30 5.88
N ILE A 233 11.84 -8.18 6.85
CA ILE A 233 13.15 -8.83 7.00
C ILE A 233 13.46 -9.73 5.79
N LEU A 234 12.53 -10.61 5.43
CA LEU A 234 12.69 -11.51 4.26
C LEU A 234 12.88 -10.72 2.97
N PHE A 235 12.10 -9.65 2.76
CA PHE A 235 12.21 -8.78 1.61
C PHE A 235 13.60 -8.12 1.50
N GLY A 236 14.17 -7.73 2.64
CA GLY A 236 15.55 -7.25 2.74
C GLY A 236 16.57 -8.34 2.38
N ILE A 237 16.43 -9.56 2.94
CA ILE A 237 17.31 -10.71 2.69
C ILE A 237 17.29 -11.10 1.21
N PHE A 238 16.12 -11.13 0.59
CA PHE A 238 15.96 -11.40 -0.86
C PHE A 238 16.34 -10.20 -1.75
N ARG A 239 17.06 -9.23 -1.21
CA ARG A 239 17.57 -8.04 -1.91
C ARG A 239 16.46 -7.26 -2.63
N ARG A 240 15.25 -7.25 -2.06
CA ARG A 240 14.06 -6.53 -2.57
C ARG A 240 13.62 -6.97 -3.98
N ARG A 241 13.93 -8.20 -4.39
CA ARG A 241 13.60 -8.76 -5.71
C ARG A 241 12.31 -9.56 -5.75
N VAL A 242 11.56 -9.57 -4.65
CA VAL A 242 10.28 -10.29 -4.57
C VAL A 242 9.22 -9.49 -5.33
N LYS A 243 8.54 -10.16 -6.26
CA LYS A 243 7.43 -9.55 -7.01
C LYS A 243 6.19 -9.41 -6.14
N PRO A 244 5.35 -8.38 -6.37
CA PRO A 244 4.07 -8.26 -5.67
C PRO A 244 3.17 -9.45 -5.99
N ILE A 245 2.40 -9.88 -5.00
CA ILE A 245 1.37 -10.90 -5.22
C ILE A 245 0.17 -10.30 -5.94
N HIS A 246 -0.60 -11.15 -6.58
CA HIS A 246 -1.85 -10.73 -7.23
C HIS A 246 -2.86 -10.23 -6.18
N TRP A 247 -3.61 -9.19 -6.48
CA TRP A 247 -4.57 -8.58 -5.55
C TRP A 247 -5.65 -9.55 -5.06
N LEU A 248 -6.07 -10.54 -5.88
CA LEU A 248 -7.01 -11.60 -5.46
C LEU A 248 -6.42 -12.48 -4.34
N VAL A 249 -5.13 -12.80 -4.40
CA VAL A 249 -4.44 -13.59 -3.36
C VAL A 249 -4.41 -12.79 -2.05
N TRP A 250 -4.13 -11.48 -2.13
CA TRP A 250 -4.19 -10.60 -0.98
C TRP A 250 -5.59 -10.55 -0.35
N ILE A 251 -6.65 -10.45 -1.15
CA ILE A 251 -8.02 -10.49 -0.63
C ILE A 251 -8.32 -11.87 0.00
N LEU A 252 -8.11 -12.97 -0.73
CA LEU A 252 -8.54 -14.31 -0.31
C LEU A 252 -7.76 -14.83 0.90
N ILE A 253 -6.45 -14.57 0.98
CA ILE A 253 -5.60 -15.10 2.06
C ILE A 253 -5.35 -14.05 3.15
N GLY A 254 -5.27 -12.77 2.79
CA GLY A 254 -5.06 -11.68 3.75
C GLY A 254 -6.38 -11.21 4.38
N ILE A 255 -7.29 -10.67 3.58
CA ILE A 255 -8.48 -9.97 4.09
C ILE A 255 -9.60 -10.93 4.53
N VAL A 256 -9.92 -11.93 3.72
CA VAL A 256 -11.10 -12.79 3.97
C VAL A 256 -11.00 -13.53 5.32
N PRO A 257 -9.87 -14.20 5.70
CA PRO A 257 -9.81 -14.94 6.97
C PRO A 257 -9.99 -14.05 8.19
N ILE A 258 -9.29 -12.90 8.25
CA ILE A 258 -9.40 -11.97 9.38
C ILE A 258 -10.75 -11.25 9.39
N GLY A 259 -11.30 -10.97 8.21
CA GLY A 259 -12.64 -10.40 8.05
C GLY A 259 -13.72 -11.35 8.57
N LEU A 260 -13.72 -12.60 8.14
CA LEU A 260 -14.67 -13.61 8.60
C LEU A 260 -14.59 -13.83 10.11
N ASP A 261 -13.38 -13.91 10.67
CA ASP A 261 -13.20 -14.05 12.12
C ASP A 261 -13.73 -12.83 12.88
N GLY A 262 -13.40 -11.61 12.42
CA GLY A 262 -13.85 -10.38 13.07
C GLY A 262 -15.34 -10.12 12.90
N PHE A 263 -15.89 -10.26 11.69
CA PHE A 263 -17.31 -10.01 11.41
C PHE A 263 -18.22 -11.05 12.09
N SER A 264 -17.86 -12.34 12.07
CA SER A 264 -18.67 -13.36 12.75
C SER A 264 -18.74 -13.11 14.26
N GLN A 265 -17.64 -12.67 14.87
CA GLN A 265 -17.62 -12.26 16.27
C GLN A 265 -18.47 -11.01 16.53
N LEU A 266 -18.37 -10.00 15.67
CA LEU A 266 -19.15 -8.77 15.80
C LEU A 266 -20.64 -9.05 15.66
N ILE A 267 -21.06 -9.80 14.64
CA ILE A 267 -22.47 -10.16 14.40
C ILE A 267 -23.04 -10.96 15.56
N SER A 268 -22.25 -11.88 16.16
CA SER A 268 -22.69 -12.68 17.30
C SER A 268 -22.96 -11.86 18.57
N GLN A 269 -22.46 -10.63 18.65
CA GLN A 269 -22.66 -9.72 19.79
C GLN A 269 -23.81 -8.73 19.56
N LEU A 270 -24.42 -8.71 18.37
CA LEU A 270 -25.56 -7.85 18.09
C LEU A 270 -26.83 -8.34 18.79
N PRO A 271 -27.71 -7.44 19.23
CA PRO A 271 -28.91 -7.79 19.99
C PRO A 271 -29.95 -8.57 19.16
N PHE A 272 -29.69 -8.81 17.89
CA PHE A 272 -30.64 -9.52 16.99
C PHE A 272 -30.55 -11.05 17.08
N ASN A 273 -29.63 -11.62 17.89
CA ASN A 273 -29.43 -13.06 18.06
C ASN A 273 -29.29 -13.85 16.74
N LEU A 274 -28.69 -13.23 15.71
CA LEU A 274 -28.50 -13.85 14.40
C LEU A 274 -27.52 -15.03 14.44
N LEU A 275 -26.56 -15.01 15.37
CA LEU A 275 -25.58 -16.05 15.60
C LEU A 275 -25.43 -16.29 17.12
N PRO A 276 -25.11 -17.54 17.55
CA PRO A 276 -24.70 -17.81 18.93
C PRO A 276 -23.51 -16.91 19.32
N LEU A 277 -23.48 -16.48 20.58
CA LEU A 277 -22.39 -15.66 21.08
C LEU A 277 -21.05 -16.38 20.85
N ARG A 278 -20.18 -15.74 20.08
CA ARG A 278 -18.88 -16.28 19.68
C ARG A 278 -17.74 -15.38 20.11
N GLU A 279 -16.73 -15.95 20.70
CA GLU A 279 -15.44 -15.32 20.93
C GLU A 279 -14.38 -16.05 20.09
N SER A 280 -13.57 -15.30 19.36
CA SER A 280 -12.48 -15.86 18.57
C SER A 280 -11.40 -16.46 19.49
N THR A 281 -10.82 -17.59 19.11
CA THR A 281 -9.75 -18.24 19.88
C THR A 281 -8.42 -17.51 19.70
N PRO A 282 -7.50 -17.57 20.67
CA PRO A 282 -6.16 -16.99 20.55
C PRO A 282 -5.40 -17.47 19.32
N LEU A 283 -5.50 -18.78 19.00
CA LEU A 283 -4.87 -19.35 17.81
C LEU A 283 -5.45 -18.74 16.53
N LEU A 284 -6.76 -18.64 16.42
CA LEU A 284 -7.42 -18.12 15.23
C LEU A 284 -7.07 -16.63 15.02
N ARG A 285 -7.04 -15.84 16.11
CA ARG A 285 -6.57 -14.42 16.06
C ARG A 285 -5.14 -14.30 15.60
N THR A 286 -4.26 -15.16 16.11
CA THR A 286 -2.84 -15.16 15.75
C THR A 286 -2.64 -15.55 14.29
N VAL A 287 -3.28 -16.62 13.83
CA VAL A 287 -3.13 -17.11 12.44
C VAL A 287 -3.72 -16.09 11.44
N THR A 288 -4.96 -15.65 11.66
CA THR A 288 -5.61 -14.70 10.74
C THR A 288 -4.91 -13.33 10.75
N GLY A 289 -4.45 -12.88 11.92
CA GLY A 289 -3.66 -11.65 12.05
C GLY A 289 -2.32 -11.75 11.31
N PHE A 290 -1.59 -12.84 11.52
CA PHE A 290 -0.31 -13.09 10.85
C PHE A 290 -0.45 -13.14 9.32
N LEU A 291 -1.44 -13.91 8.82
CA LEU A 291 -1.71 -13.97 7.39
C LEU A 291 -2.03 -12.58 6.82
N PHE A 292 -2.90 -11.84 7.48
CA PHE A 292 -3.22 -10.48 7.04
C PHE A 292 -1.98 -9.58 6.98
N GLY A 293 -1.18 -9.55 8.04
CA GLY A 293 0.03 -8.71 8.10
C GLY A 293 1.07 -9.10 7.07
N PHE A 294 1.41 -10.41 6.99
CA PHE A 294 2.42 -10.93 6.09
C PHE A 294 2.05 -10.73 4.62
N ILE A 295 0.82 -11.09 4.25
CA ILE A 295 0.33 -11.00 2.88
C ILE A 295 0.13 -9.54 2.44
N THR A 296 -0.29 -8.65 3.38
CA THR A 296 -0.40 -7.20 3.10
C THR A 296 0.97 -6.59 2.86
N ALA A 297 1.97 -6.97 3.64
CA ALA A 297 3.33 -6.52 3.41
C ALA A 297 3.88 -7.05 2.07
N TRP A 298 3.59 -8.32 1.73
CA TRP A 298 3.99 -8.89 0.44
C TRP A 298 3.31 -8.18 -0.75
N PHE A 299 2.07 -7.79 -0.59
CA PHE A 299 1.39 -6.99 -1.60
C PHE A 299 1.97 -5.58 -1.72
N GLY A 300 2.22 -4.89 -0.62
CA GLY A 300 2.56 -3.46 -0.61
C GLY A 300 4.06 -3.14 -0.80
N TYR A 301 4.97 -3.89 -0.16
CA TYR A 301 6.40 -3.52 -0.17
C TYR A 301 7.05 -3.49 -1.56
N PRO A 302 6.73 -4.41 -2.50
CA PRO A 302 7.29 -4.34 -3.85
C PRO A 302 6.87 -3.08 -4.61
N TYR A 303 5.65 -2.58 -4.43
CA TYR A 303 5.20 -1.31 -5.05
C TYR A 303 5.92 -0.10 -4.45
N VAL A 304 6.13 -0.12 -3.12
CA VAL A 304 6.92 0.93 -2.47
C VAL A 304 8.36 0.89 -2.96
N GLU A 305 8.97 -0.29 -3.13
CA GLU A 305 10.32 -0.43 -3.67
C GLU A 305 10.43 0.14 -5.08
N GLU A 306 9.47 -0.17 -5.97
CA GLU A 306 9.44 0.34 -7.34
C GLU A 306 9.46 1.88 -7.34
N SER A 307 8.57 2.50 -6.57
CA SER A 307 8.51 3.95 -6.41
C SER A 307 9.80 4.55 -5.82
N MET A 308 10.41 3.88 -4.83
CA MET A 308 11.66 4.34 -4.22
C MET A 308 12.86 4.21 -5.17
N VAL A 309 12.89 3.16 -5.99
CA VAL A 309 13.93 2.97 -7.02
C VAL A 309 13.82 4.04 -8.12
N GLU A 310 12.61 4.33 -8.58
CA GLU A 310 12.38 5.40 -9.57
C GLU A 310 12.79 6.76 -9.03
N ASN A 311 12.35 7.11 -7.83
CA ASN A 311 12.71 8.36 -7.17
C ASN A 311 14.23 8.48 -6.97
N LYS A 312 14.89 7.40 -6.57
CA LYS A 312 16.35 7.35 -6.42
C LYS A 312 17.05 7.62 -7.75
N LYS A 313 16.64 6.96 -8.85
CA LYS A 313 17.21 7.17 -10.19
C LYS A 313 17.04 8.62 -10.64
N PHE A 314 15.84 9.17 -10.48
CA PHE A 314 15.56 10.58 -10.80
C PHE A 314 16.50 11.53 -10.04
N LEU A 315 16.67 11.33 -8.74
CA LEU A 315 17.52 12.17 -7.91
C LEU A 315 19.01 12.00 -8.23
N GLU A 316 19.46 10.81 -8.61
CA GLU A 316 20.86 10.57 -9.06
C GLU A 316 21.17 11.31 -10.37
N VAL A 317 20.23 11.35 -11.32
CA VAL A 317 20.35 12.17 -12.53
C VAL A 317 20.39 13.64 -12.19
N LYS A 318 19.47 14.12 -11.34
CA LYS A 318 19.42 15.52 -10.88
C LYS A 318 20.71 15.93 -10.18
N LEU A 319 21.27 15.08 -9.32
CA LEU A 319 22.54 15.35 -8.63
C LEU A 319 23.69 15.48 -9.63
N THR A 320 23.76 14.58 -10.60
CA THR A 320 24.81 14.61 -11.64
C THR A 320 24.74 15.91 -12.43
N GLN A 321 23.55 16.38 -12.81
CA GLN A 321 23.36 17.65 -13.51
C GLN A 321 23.74 18.85 -12.62
N ALA A 322 23.35 18.84 -11.34
CA ALA A 322 23.73 19.90 -10.40
C ALA A 322 25.25 20.01 -10.21
N LEU A 323 25.95 18.89 -10.15
CA LEU A 323 27.42 18.86 -10.05
C LEU A 323 28.11 19.39 -11.32
N LYS A 324 27.63 19.02 -12.51
CA LYS A 324 28.13 19.54 -13.79
C LYS A 324 27.93 21.07 -13.88
N TRP A 325 26.74 21.55 -13.49
CA TRP A 325 26.43 22.99 -13.45
C TRP A 325 27.33 23.74 -12.47
N ALA A 326 27.55 23.19 -11.28
CA ALA A 326 28.44 23.83 -10.30
C ALA A 326 29.92 23.87 -10.77
N ALA A 327 30.37 22.86 -11.51
CA ALA A 327 31.70 22.83 -12.09
C ALA A 327 31.88 23.87 -13.20
N SER A 328 30.89 24.06 -14.09
CA SER A 328 30.94 25.02 -15.17
C SER A 328 30.97 26.50 -14.70
N LYS A 329 30.54 26.79 -13.46
CA LYS A 329 30.62 28.13 -12.88
C LYS A 329 32.01 28.49 -12.30
N LYS A 330 32.90 27.49 -12.15
CA LYS A 330 34.24 27.67 -11.59
C LYS A 330 35.31 27.85 -12.65
N THR A 331 34.98 27.56 -13.92
CA THR A 331 35.78 27.84 -15.11
C THR A 331 35.35 29.16 -15.73
#